data_228b4115269611e110df10931e276b34
#
_entry.id   228b4115269611e110df10931e276b34
#
_cell.length_a   1.000
_cell.length_b   1.000
_cell.length_c   1.000
_cell.angle_alpha   90.00
_cell.angle_beta   90.00
_cell.angle_gamma   90.00
#
_symmetry.space_group_name_H-M   'P 1'
#
loop_
_entity.id
_entity.type
_entity.pdbx_description
1 polymer ?
#
loop_
_entity_poly.entity_id
_entity_poly.type
_entity_poly.pdbx_seq_one_letter_code
_entity_poly.pdbx_strand_id
1 'polypeptide(L)'
;MNILVVDDEKEIADVVELYLQNDQYKVFKFYNGQDALDCIDSTKIDLAILDIMLPDIDGFQILKQIRQKYTFPVIMLTAKTEYMDKITGLTLGADDYIPKPFNPLELVARVKAQLRRCTQYNEGTKEEGDVLDFGGLLLNRTSHECVYNEVPLTLTPIEFDILWLLCENRGKVISSE
;
A
#
# COMPACT_ATOMS: atom_id res chain seq x y z
N MET A 1 -7.32 13.12 -0.54
CA MET A 1 -6.92 11.77 -0.92
C MET A 1 -8.11 10.84 -0.82
N ASN A 2 -8.19 9.86 -1.72
CA ASN A 2 -9.30 8.92 -1.85
C ASN A 2 -8.87 7.58 -1.25
N ILE A 3 -9.60 7.11 -0.24
CA ILE A 3 -9.34 5.84 0.43
C ILE A 3 -10.48 4.88 0.13
N LEU A 4 -10.14 3.69 -0.37
CA LEU A 4 -11.06 2.58 -0.53
C LEU A 4 -11.09 1.76 0.75
N VAL A 5 -12.28 1.42 1.23
CA VAL A 5 -12.50 0.54 2.39
C VAL A 5 -13.43 -0.59 1.97
N VAL A 6 -12.98 -1.83 2.12
CA VAL A 6 -13.76 -3.03 1.77
C VAL A 6 -13.78 -3.98 2.96
N ASP A 7 -14.94 -4.15 3.56
CA ASP A 7 -15.17 -5.02 4.72
C ASP A 7 -16.65 -5.41 4.75
N ASP A 8 -16.99 -6.69 4.84
CA ASP A 8 -18.39 -7.15 4.86
C ASP A 8 -19.08 -6.86 6.21
N GLU A 9 -18.28 -6.65 7.27
CA GLU A 9 -18.76 -6.22 8.58
C GLU A 9 -19.03 -4.70 8.56
N LYS A 10 -20.30 -4.33 8.35
CA LYS A 10 -20.73 -2.93 8.23
C LYS A 10 -20.27 -2.06 9.39
N GLU A 11 -20.32 -2.58 10.61
CA GLU A 11 -19.91 -1.86 11.82
C GLU A 11 -18.42 -1.49 11.78
N ILE A 12 -17.58 -2.38 11.29
CA ILE A 12 -16.14 -2.13 11.12
C ILE A 12 -15.92 -1.08 10.03
N ALA A 13 -16.55 -1.27 8.87
CA ALA A 13 -16.43 -0.34 7.75
C ALA A 13 -16.92 1.08 8.12
N ASP A 14 -18.01 1.18 8.89
CA ASP A 14 -18.58 2.46 9.36
C ASP A 14 -17.64 3.17 10.34
N VAL A 15 -17.05 2.44 11.28
CA VAL A 15 -16.07 2.98 12.23
C VAL A 15 -14.82 3.46 11.48
N VAL A 16 -14.29 2.66 10.57
CA VAL A 16 -13.12 3.04 9.75
C VAL A 16 -13.41 4.30 8.94
N GLU A 17 -14.57 4.37 8.26
CA GLU A 17 -14.99 5.55 7.51
C GLU A 17 -15.05 6.79 8.40
N LEU A 18 -15.69 6.71 9.58
CA LEU A 18 -15.83 7.84 10.50
C LEU A 18 -14.47 8.42 10.89
N TYR A 19 -13.52 7.57 11.28
CA TYR A 19 -12.20 8.02 11.70
C TYR A 19 -11.37 8.59 10.55
N LEU A 20 -11.47 8.03 9.34
CA LEU A 20 -10.78 8.56 8.16
C LEU A 20 -11.39 9.88 7.68
N GLN A 21 -12.71 10.04 7.75
CA GLN A 21 -13.38 11.31 7.40
C GLN A 21 -13.02 12.43 8.37
N ASN A 22 -12.82 12.16 9.66
CA ASN A 22 -12.34 13.14 10.63
C ASN A 22 -10.95 13.70 10.25
N ASP A 23 -10.13 12.92 9.55
CA ASP A 23 -8.84 13.35 9.00
C ASP A 23 -8.95 13.88 7.55
N GLN A 24 -10.17 14.24 7.10
CA GLN A 24 -10.47 14.86 5.80
C GLN A 24 -10.17 13.97 4.58
N TYR A 25 -10.11 12.66 4.75
CA TYR A 25 -10.04 11.73 3.62
C TYR A 25 -11.42 11.52 3.00
N LYS A 26 -11.46 11.36 1.68
CA LYS A 26 -12.67 10.92 0.98
C LYS A 26 -12.68 9.39 0.99
N VAL A 27 -13.70 8.80 1.58
CA VAL A 27 -13.82 7.34 1.73
C VAL A 27 -14.82 6.78 0.72
N PHE A 28 -14.42 5.72 0.03
CA PHE A 28 -15.26 4.90 -0.82
C PHE A 28 -15.40 3.54 -0.13
N LYS A 29 -16.60 3.26 0.39
CA LYS A 29 -16.87 2.09 1.22
C LYS A 29 -17.69 1.06 0.47
N PHE A 30 -17.26 -0.20 0.53
CA PHE A 30 -17.92 -1.36 -0.08
C PHE A 30 -17.94 -2.55 0.89
N TYR A 31 -18.92 -3.42 0.71
CA TYR A 31 -19.15 -4.60 1.55
C TYR A 31 -18.92 -5.92 0.80
N ASN A 32 -18.45 -5.83 -0.44
CA ASN A 32 -18.08 -6.94 -1.31
C ASN A 32 -16.94 -6.55 -2.25
N GLY A 33 -16.27 -7.55 -2.78
CA GLY A 33 -15.09 -7.34 -3.60
C GLY A 33 -15.38 -6.84 -5.01
N GLN A 34 -16.50 -7.25 -5.62
CA GLN A 34 -16.81 -6.87 -7.00
C GLN A 34 -17.08 -5.37 -7.13
N ASP A 35 -17.92 -4.81 -6.27
CA ASP A 35 -18.22 -3.37 -6.28
C ASP A 35 -16.95 -2.54 -6.02
N ALA A 36 -16.05 -3.05 -5.19
CA ALA A 36 -14.77 -2.41 -4.92
C ALA A 36 -13.86 -2.38 -6.15
N LEU A 37 -13.76 -3.48 -6.90
CA LEU A 37 -13.00 -3.55 -8.15
C LEU A 37 -13.55 -2.59 -9.20
N ASP A 38 -14.88 -2.53 -9.36
CA ASP A 38 -15.54 -1.61 -10.29
C ASP A 38 -15.26 -0.13 -9.93
N CYS A 39 -15.18 0.18 -8.62
CA CYS A 39 -14.81 1.50 -8.15
C CYS A 39 -13.33 1.83 -8.49
N ILE A 40 -12.41 0.89 -8.30
CA ILE A 40 -10.98 1.08 -8.58
C ILE A 40 -10.76 1.37 -10.08
N ASP A 41 -11.48 0.69 -10.97
CA ASP A 41 -11.34 0.91 -12.42
C ASP A 41 -11.95 2.27 -12.88
N SER A 42 -12.85 2.86 -12.09
CA SER A 42 -13.54 4.13 -12.43
C SER A 42 -13.08 5.35 -11.65
N THR A 43 -12.39 5.16 -10.52
CA THR A 43 -12.03 6.23 -9.59
C THR A 43 -10.55 6.12 -9.20
N LYS A 44 -9.83 7.25 -9.22
CA LYS A 44 -8.47 7.29 -8.68
C LYS A 44 -8.49 7.02 -7.20
N ILE A 45 -7.88 5.92 -6.77
CA ILE A 45 -7.67 5.54 -5.37
C ILE A 45 -6.21 5.84 -4.99
N ASP A 46 -6.02 6.39 -3.81
CA ASP A 46 -4.70 6.72 -3.27
C ASP A 46 -4.22 5.68 -2.23
N LEU A 47 -5.14 4.93 -1.59
CA LEU A 47 -4.87 3.83 -0.67
C LEU A 47 -6.10 2.93 -0.56
N ALA A 48 -5.89 1.62 -0.41
CA ALA A 48 -6.96 0.67 -0.12
C ALA A 48 -6.77 -0.03 1.24
N ILE A 49 -7.89 -0.25 1.94
CA ILE A 49 -7.99 -1.08 3.14
C ILE A 49 -8.93 -2.22 2.77
N LEU A 50 -8.42 -3.46 2.81
CA LEU A 50 -9.13 -4.64 2.34
C LEU A 50 -9.23 -5.68 3.45
N ASP A 51 -10.44 -6.15 3.75
CA ASP A 51 -10.59 -7.39 4.50
C ASP A 51 -10.18 -8.58 3.62
N ILE A 52 -9.56 -9.57 4.25
CA ILE A 52 -9.22 -10.84 3.59
C ILE A 52 -10.49 -11.65 3.35
N MET A 53 -11.38 -11.72 4.34
CA MET A 53 -12.55 -12.59 4.31
C MET A 53 -13.79 -11.85 3.82
N LEU A 54 -13.95 -11.73 2.50
CA LEU A 54 -15.14 -11.15 1.88
C LEU A 54 -16.06 -12.25 1.33
N PRO A 55 -17.37 -12.00 1.20
CA PRO A 55 -18.35 -13.03 0.86
C PRO A 55 -18.32 -13.51 -0.59
N ASP A 56 -17.75 -12.72 -1.50
CA ASP A 56 -17.75 -12.97 -2.94
C ASP A 56 -16.35 -13.25 -3.51
N ILE A 57 -15.38 -12.39 -3.24
CA ILE A 57 -14.00 -12.47 -3.74
C ILE A 57 -13.05 -12.32 -2.56
N ASP A 58 -12.15 -13.28 -2.36
CA ASP A 58 -11.09 -13.21 -1.35
C ASP A 58 -10.25 -11.94 -1.50
N GLY A 59 -9.95 -11.25 -0.40
CA GLY A 59 -9.17 -10.01 -0.39
C GLY A 59 -7.79 -10.14 -1.03
N PHE A 60 -7.16 -11.32 -0.98
CA PHE A 60 -5.90 -11.57 -1.68
C PHE A 60 -6.08 -11.62 -3.21
N GLN A 61 -7.21 -12.09 -3.69
CA GLN A 61 -7.50 -12.06 -5.12
C GLN A 61 -7.73 -10.62 -5.60
N ILE A 62 -8.38 -9.78 -4.79
CA ILE A 62 -8.53 -8.35 -5.06
C ILE A 62 -7.15 -7.68 -5.09
N LEU A 63 -6.30 -7.93 -4.09
CA LEU A 63 -4.93 -7.42 -4.04
C LEU A 63 -4.14 -7.80 -5.30
N LYS A 64 -4.21 -9.08 -5.71
CA LYS A 64 -3.54 -9.55 -6.94
C LYS A 64 -4.03 -8.80 -8.18
N GLN A 65 -5.32 -8.52 -8.31
CA GLN A 65 -5.86 -7.75 -9.42
C GLN A 65 -5.41 -6.29 -9.37
N ILE A 66 -5.40 -5.67 -8.18
CA ILE A 66 -4.85 -4.33 -7.99
C ILE A 66 -3.40 -4.27 -8.46
N ARG A 67 -2.55 -5.21 -8.05
CA ARG A 67 -1.11 -5.24 -8.39
C ARG A 67 -0.81 -5.48 -9.87
N GLN A 68 -1.77 -5.95 -10.64
CA GLN A 68 -1.62 -6.03 -12.11
C GLN A 68 -1.67 -4.66 -12.80
N LYS A 69 -2.32 -3.66 -12.19
CA LYS A 69 -2.58 -2.37 -12.82
C LYS A 69 -2.11 -1.17 -12.00
N TYR A 70 -2.01 -1.32 -10.67
CA TYR A 70 -1.86 -0.21 -9.74
C TYR A 70 -0.79 -0.49 -8.67
N THR A 71 -0.16 0.59 -8.21
CA THR A 71 0.90 0.56 -7.18
C THR A 71 0.55 1.30 -5.90
N PHE A 72 -0.66 1.86 -5.79
CA PHE A 72 -1.06 2.53 -4.56
C PHE A 72 -1.02 1.56 -3.35
N PRO A 73 -0.73 2.06 -2.14
CA PRO A 73 -0.59 1.22 -0.96
C PRO A 73 -1.88 0.50 -0.60
N VAL A 74 -1.73 -0.75 -0.14
CA VAL A 74 -2.82 -1.61 0.32
C VAL A 74 -2.53 -2.12 1.72
N ILE A 75 -3.46 -1.85 2.64
CA ILE A 75 -3.46 -2.38 4.01
C ILE A 75 -4.46 -3.52 4.08
N MET A 76 -4.03 -4.71 4.50
CA MET A 76 -4.92 -5.85 4.67
C MET A 76 -5.43 -5.93 6.11
N LEU A 77 -6.73 -6.13 6.30
CA LEU A 77 -7.32 -6.49 7.58
C LEU A 77 -7.41 -8.01 7.69
N THR A 78 -6.95 -8.59 8.79
CA THR A 78 -6.89 -10.06 8.94
C THR A 78 -7.43 -10.50 10.29
N ALA A 79 -8.14 -11.62 10.33
CA ALA A 79 -8.45 -12.31 11.57
C ALA A 79 -7.15 -12.85 12.19
N LYS A 80 -6.97 -12.70 13.50
CA LYS A 80 -5.75 -12.88 14.28
C LYS A 80 -5.05 -14.26 14.20
N THR A 81 -5.59 -15.23 13.46
CA THR A 81 -5.26 -16.64 13.62
C THR A 81 -4.30 -17.23 12.57
N GLU A 82 -3.92 -16.49 11.51
CA GLU A 82 -3.14 -17.13 10.45
C GLU A 82 -1.83 -16.38 10.16
N TYR A 83 -0.77 -16.89 10.80
CA TYR A 83 0.62 -16.49 10.48
C TYR A 83 0.94 -16.71 8.98
N MET A 84 0.25 -17.65 8.35
CA MET A 84 0.36 -17.96 6.92
C MET A 84 -0.21 -16.85 6.03
N ASP A 85 -1.25 -16.13 6.47
CA ASP A 85 -1.84 -15.02 5.69
C ASP A 85 -0.87 -13.84 5.57
N LYS A 86 -0.08 -13.57 6.61
CA LYS A 86 0.95 -12.52 6.56
C LYS A 86 2.05 -12.83 5.57
N ILE A 87 2.51 -14.08 5.52
CA ILE A 87 3.57 -14.51 4.59
C ILE A 87 3.03 -14.49 3.15
N THR A 88 1.82 -15.03 2.94
CA THR A 88 1.17 -15.05 1.63
C THR A 88 0.94 -13.64 1.10
N GLY A 89 0.46 -12.75 1.93
CA GLY A 89 0.15 -11.40 1.51
C GLY A 89 1.37 -10.51 1.28
N LEU A 90 2.44 -10.64 2.06
CA LEU A 90 3.71 -9.97 1.78
C LEU A 90 4.28 -10.43 0.43
N THR A 91 4.12 -11.71 0.10
CA THR A 91 4.51 -12.27 -1.21
C THR A 91 3.61 -11.73 -2.33
N LEU A 92 2.35 -11.36 -2.03
CA LEU A 92 1.38 -10.81 -2.99
C LEU A 92 1.45 -9.27 -3.11
N GLY A 93 2.31 -8.60 -2.32
CA GLY A 93 2.56 -7.17 -2.44
C GLY A 93 1.64 -6.27 -1.63
N ALA A 94 1.12 -6.73 -0.48
CA ALA A 94 0.50 -5.84 0.50
C ALA A 94 1.55 -5.00 1.23
N ASP A 95 1.21 -3.76 1.54
CA ASP A 95 2.13 -2.80 2.18
C ASP A 95 2.07 -2.83 3.71
N ASP A 96 0.94 -3.27 4.29
CA ASP A 96 0.78 -3.45 5.74
C ASP A 96 -0.33 -4.46 6.06
N TYR A 97 -0.31 -4.96 7.32
CA TYR A 97 -1.28 -5.91 7.88
C TYR A 97 -1.75 -5.45 9.24
N ILE A 98 -3.06 -5.41 9.45
CA ILE A 98 -3.67 -5.06 10.72
C ILE A 98 -4.58 -6.21 11.18
N PRO A 99 -4.25 -6.86 12.31
CA PRO A 99 -5.10 -7.92 12.84
C PRO A 99 -6.39 -7.36 13.46
N LYS A 100 -7.51 -7.99 13.17
CA LYS A 100 -8.78 -7.76 13.86
C LYS A 100 -8.79 -8.50 15.23
N PRO A 101 -9.31 -7.92 16.31
CA PRO A 101 -9.79 -6.53 16.44
C PRO A 101 -8.62 -5.52 16.54
N PHE A 102 -8.80 -4.36 15.94
CA PHE A 102 -7.80 -3.29 15.92
C PHE A 102 -8.32 -2.00 16.58
N ASN A 103 -7.40 -1.13 16.96
CA ASN A 103 -7.72 0.21 17.39
C ASN A 103 -7.87 1.13 16.17
N PRO A 104 -9.02 1.82 15.96
CA PRO A 104 -9.21 2.72 14.82
C PRO A 104 -8.15 3.82 14.72
N LEU A 105 -7.62 4.32 15.84
CA LEU A 105 -6.53 5.31 15.83
C LEU A 105 -5.21 4.72 15.32
N GLU A 106 -4.94 3.44 15.59
CA GLU A 106 -3.80 2.73 15.04
C GLU A 106 -3.93 2.60 13.53
N LEU A 107 -5.10 2.20 13.04
CA LEU A 107 -5.38 2.11 11.61
C LEU A 107 -5.12 3.45 10.91
N VAL A 108 -5.67 4.55 11.44
CA VAL A 108 -5.46 5.89 10.89
C VAL A 108 -3.99 6.29 10.87
N ALA A 109 -3.24 5.99 11.94
CA ALA A 109 -1.81 6.26 11.99
C ALA A 109 -1.03 5.50 10.90
N ARG A 110 -1.39 4.24 10.64
CA ARG A 110 -0.79 3.43 9.57
C ARG A 110 -1.18 3.95 8.17
N VAL A 111 -2.43 4.33 7.96
CA VAL A 111 -2.89 4.99 6.73
C VAL A 111 -2.06 6.26 6.45
N LYS A 112 -1.91 7.13 7.46
CA LYS A 112 -1.08 8.34 7.33
C LYS A 112 0.38 8.01 6.99
N ALA A 113 0.94 6.98 7.61
CA ALA A 113 2.31 6.56 7.34
C ALA A 113 2.48 6.07 5.90
N GLN A 114 1.55 5.25 5.39
CA GLN A 114 1.58 4.75 4.01
C GLN A 114 1.39 5.89 2.99
N LEU A 115 0.40 6.76 3.21
CA LEU A 115 0.18 7.92 2.32
C LEU A 115 1.37 8.88 2.34
N ARG A 116 2.01 9.12 3.48
CA ARG A 116 3.20 9.96 3.58
C ARG A 116 4.35 9.39 2.76
N ARG A 117 4.58 8.08 2.81
CA ARG A 117 5.58 7.42 1.94
C ARG A 117 5.34 7.75 0.47
N CYS A 118 4.06 7.73 0.01
CA CYS A 118 3.73 8.03 -1.37
C CYS A 118 3.77 9.53 -1.71
N THR A 119 3.53 10.46 -0.76
CA THR A 119 3.38 11.90 -1.04
C THR A 119 4.62 12.72 -0.72
N GLN A 120 5.39 12.38 0.32
CA GLN A 120 6.63 13.11 0.62
C GLN A 120 7.65 13.03 -0.51
N TYR A 121 7.50 12.05 -1.39
CA TYR A 121 8.35 11.89 -2.56
C TYR A 121 7.90 12.71 -3.78
N ASN A 122 6.67 13.27 -3.77
CA ASN A 122 6.19 14.13 -4.85
C ASN A 122 6.41 15.65 -4.61
N GLU A 123 6.79 16.07 -3.40
CA GLU A 123 6.98 17.49 -3.03
C GLU A 123 8.41 17.86 -2.59
N GLY A 124 9.35 16.94 -2.68
CA GLY A 124 10.74 17.15 -2.25
C GLY A 124 11.54 18.03 -3.20
N THR A 125 12.12 19.09 -2.67
CA THR A 125 13.22 19.86 -3.27
C THR A 125 14.33 18.91 -3.74
N LYS A 126 14.82 19.10 -4.96
CA LYS A 126 15.97 18.38 -5.52
C LYS A 126 17.20 18.59 -4.62
N GLU A 127 17.47 17.66 -3.72
CA GLU A 127 18.78 17.53 -3.09
C GLU A 127 19.65 16.56 -3.91
N GLU A 128 20.95 16.84 -4.02
CA GLU A 128 21.92 16.05 -4.81
C GLU A 128 22.14 14.60 -4.32
N GLY A 129 21.25 14.05 -3.49
CA GLY A 129 21.27 12.68 -2.97
C GLY A 129 20.07 11.84 -3.35
N ASP A 130 19.11 12.40 -4.08
CA ASP A 130 17.82 11.74 -4.35
C ASP A 130 17.80 10.84 -5.61
N VAL A 131 18.92 10.74 -6.31
CA VAL A 131 19.07 9.90 -7.50
C VAL A 131 20.26 8.96 -7.33
N LEU A 132 20.03 7.68 -7.48
CA LEU A 132 21.07 6.65 -7.54
C LEU A 132 21.16 6.11 -8.97
N ASP A 133 22.37 6.17 -9.55
CA ASP A 133 22.66 5.63 -10.89
C ASP A 133 23.77 4.57 -10.80
N PHE A 134 23.44 3.37 -11.25
CA PHE A 134 24.35 2.22 -11.26
C PHE A 134 24.68 1.73 -12.68
N GLY A 135 24.64 2.64 -13.67
CA GLY A 135 25.02 2.29 -15.04
C GLY A 135 24.03 1.35 -15.73
N GLY A 136 22.75 1.56 -15.51
CA GLY A 136 21.67 0.77 -16.08
C GLY A 136 20.46 0.69 -15.15
N LEU A 137 20.67 0.77 -13.84
CA LEU A 137 19.61 0.91 -12.85
C LEU A 137 19.60 2.34 -12.32
N LEU A 138 18.57 3.10 -12.60
CA LEU A 138 18.37 4.46 -12.14
C LEU A 138 17.19 4.48 -11.18
N LEU A 139 17.42 4.99 -9.98
CA LEU A 139 16.42 5.15 -8.94
C LEU A 139 16.28 6.63 -8.61
N ASN A 140 15.06 7.13 -8.60
CA ASN A 140 14.78 8.50 -8.16
C ASN A 140 13.86 8.45 -6.93
N ARG A 141 14.39 8.83 -5.78
CA ARG A 141 13.67 8.80 -4.51
C ARG A 141 12.51 9.78 -4.47
N THR A 142 12.70 10.95 -5.10
CA THR A 142 11.69 12.03 -5.10
C THR A 142 10.47 11.66 -5.95
N SER A 143 10.67 11.05 -7.13
CA SER A 143 9.56 10.63 -8.00
C SER A 143 9.12 9.17 -7.79
N HIS A 144 9.81 8.38 -6.95
CA HIS A 144 9.65 6.93 -6.81
C HIS A 144 9.78 6.17 -8.15
N GLU A 145 10.55 6.73 -9.06
CA GLU A 145 10.79 6.12 -10.35
C GLU A 145 11.98 5.17 -10.29
N CYS A 146 11.78 4.00 -10.86
CA CYS A 146 12.83 3.02 -11.08
C CYS A 146 12.90 2.71 -12.58
N VAL A 147 14.10 2.85 -13.16
CA VAL A 147 14.33 2.53 -14.57
C VAL A 147 15.50 1.55 -14.66
N TYR A 148 15.33 0.46 -15.40
CA TYR A 148 16.39 -0.50 -15.67
C TYR A 148 16.61 -0.66 -17.16
N ASN A 149 17.82 -0.33 -17.65
CA ASN A 149 18.19 -0.33 -19.05
C ASN A 149 17.16 0.41 -19.94
N GLU A 150 16.82 1.64 -19.54
CA GLU A 150 15.84 2.51 -20.21
C GLU A 150 14.38 2.04 -20.14
N VAL A 151 14.10 0.91 -19.46
CA VAL A 151 12.74 0.40 -19.26
C VAL A 151 12.23 0.79 -17.87
N PRO A 152 11.12 1.53 -17.75
CA PRO A 152 10.52 1.83 -16.46
C PRO A 152 10.05 0.56 -15.75
N LEU A 153 10.40 0.43 -14.48
CA LEU A 153 9.93 -0.63 -13.60
C LEU A 153 8.83 -0.10 -12.68
N THR A 154 7.71 -0.79 -12.65
CA THR A 154 6.60 -0.46 -11.76
C THR A 154 6.77 -1.21 -10.44
N LEU A 155 7.12 -0.47 -9.38
CA LEU A 155 7.33 -0.99 -8.03
C LEU A 155 6.26 -0.44 -7.07
N THR A 156 5.86 -1.26 -6.10
CA THR A 156 5.08 -0.76 -4.96
C THR A 156 5.97 0.11 -4.07
N PRO A 157 5.40 0.99 -3.21
CA PRO A 157 6.19 1.82 -2.30
C PRO A 157 7.19 1.03 -1.45
N ILE A 158 6.79 -0.10 -0.93
CA ILE A 158 7.68 -0.97 -0.12
C ILE A 158 8.80 -1.60 -0.96
N GLU A 159 8.50 -2.07 -2.16
CA GLU A 159 9.51 -2.63 -3.06
C GLU A 159 10.56 -1.59 -3.44
N PHE A 160 10.11 -0.36 -3.71
CA PHE A 160 11.01 0.75 -3.98
C PHE A 160 11.90 1.08 -2.77
N ASP A 161 11.31 1.20 -1.57
CA ASP A 161 12.06 1.49 -0.33
C ASP A 161 13.12 0.42 -0.03
N ILE A 162 12.78 -0.86 -0.21
CA ILE A 162 13.73 -1.97 -0.05
C ILE A 162 14.86 -1.86 -1.07
N LEU A 163 14.52 -1.65 -2.34
CA LEU A 163 15.51 -1.53 -3.40
C LEU A 163 16.44 -0.32 -3.17
N TRP A 164 15.86 0.82 -2.77
CA TRP A 164 16.63 2.02 -2.40
C TRP A 164 17.61 1.73 -1.27
N LEU A 165 17.13 1.13 -0.17
CA LEU A 165 17.96 0.79 1.00
C LEU A 165 19.13 -0.12 0.62
N LEU A 166 18.90 -1.12 -0.23
CA LEU A 166 19.93 -2.03 -0.71
C LEU A 166 20.97 -1.29 -1.58
N CYS A 167 20.51 -0.43 -2.46
CA CYS A 167 21.37 0.36 -3.35
C CYS A 167 22.22 1.39 -2.59
N GLU A 168 21.63 2.08 -1.62
CA GLU A 168 22.32 3.07 -0.76
C GLU A 168 23.40 2.41 0.11
N ASN A 169 23.16 1.16 0.55
CA ASN A 169 24.11 0.39 1.37
C ASN A 169 24.90 -0.65 0.57
N ARG A 170 25.14 -0.42 -0.70
CA ARG A 170 25.89 -1.34 -1.57
C ARG A 170 27.22 -1.79 -0.96
N GLY A 171 27.45 -3.09 -0.92
CA GLY A 171 28.66 -3.70 -0.35
C GLY A 171 28.68 -3.81 1.16
N LYS A 172 27.58 -3.48 1.85
CA LYS A 172 27.42 -3.69 3.30
C LYS A 172 26.39 -4.76 3.55
N VAL A 173 26.55 -5.50 4.65
CA VAL A 173 25.52 -6.43 5.15
C VAL A 173 24.51 -5.62 5.95
N ILE A 174 23.25 -5.70 5.59
CA ILE A 174 22.15 -5.08 6.33
C ILE A 174 21.53 -6.17 7.21
N SER A 175 21.65 -6.03 8.54
CA SER A 175 20.99 -6.91 9.51
C SER A 175 19.68 -6.27 9.99
N SER A 176 18.68 -7.11 10.23
CA SER A 176 17.48 -6.72 10.98
C SER A 176 17.78 -6.86 12.48
N GLU A 177 18.21 -5.79 13.14
CA GLU A 177 18.13 -5.67 14.60
C GLU A 177 16.85 -4.99 15.02
#